data_166fc3be8e097fcb497114fe6555012a
#
_entry.id   166fc3be8e097fcb497114fe6555012a
#
_cell.length_a   1.000
_cell.length_b   1.000
_cell.length_c   1.000
_cell.angle_alpha   90.00
_cell.angle_beta   90.00
_cell.angle_gamma   90.00
#
_symmetry.space_group_name_H-M   'P 1'
#
loop_
_entity.id
_entity.type
_entity.pdbx_description
1 polymer ?
#
loop_
_entity_poly.entity_id
_entity_poly.type
_entity_poly.pdbx_seq_one_letter_code
_entity_poly.pdbx_strand_id
1 'polypeptide(L)'
;MEELNYEETTKSLDELLRSIQRGYVKDTTMDRAPVHYQAPDFSSENPEKDFEEGMRIIGSIDLKDCVLYFKDWLKGKRLLLKAAHNGHVRAQFVLGCMYKIGINYCPDFTMAEIWLQEAIQNGLSGKDLNIAKLKLHEAQQQRRARWIRF
;
A
#
# COMPACT_ATOMS: atom_id res chain seq x y z
N MET A 1 9.76 27.93 -13.47
CA MET A 1 9.38 26.50 -13.45
C MET A 1 10.44 25.78 -12.67
N GLU A 2 10.15 25.53 -11.43
CA GLU A 2 10.97 24.62 -10.65
C GLU A 2 10.74 23.24 -11.26
N GLU A 3 11.74 22.69 -11.91
CA GLU A 3 11.79 21.27 -12.13
C GLU A 3 11.69 20.65 -10.74
N LEU A 4 10.52 20.12 -10.42
CA LEU A 4 10.33 19.27 -9.28
C LEU A 4 11.46 18.26 -9.33
N ASN A 5 12.36 18.36 -8.36
CA ASN A 5 13.54 17.57 -8.32
C ASN A 5 13.10 16.11 -8.11
N TYR A 6 12.80 15.45 -9.20
CA TYR A 6 12.36 14.07 -9.29
C TYR A 6 13.35 13.16 -8.55
N GLU A 7 14.62 13.56 -8.52
CA GLU A 7 15.65 12.86 -7.78
C GLU A 7 15.53 13.02 -6.27
N GLU A 8 15.13 14.19 -5.77
CA GLU A 8 14.91 14.37 -4.32
C GLU A 8 13.64 13.66 -3.82
N THR A 9 12.58 13.67 -4.63
CA THR A 9 11.34 12.99 -4.25
C THR A 9 11.48 11.48 -4.35
N THR A 10 12.21 10.97 -5.35
CA THR A 10 12.54 9.55 -5.47
C THR A 10 13.54 9.11 -4.40
N LYS A 11 14.53 9.95 -4.06
CA LYS A 11 15.44 9.66 -2.95
C LYS A 11 14.71 9.62 -1.61
N SER A 12 13.83 10.56 -1.35
CA SER A 12 13.02 10.60 -0.13
C SER A 12 12.08 9.41 -0.03
N LEU A 13 11.49 8.98 -1.15
CA LEU A 13 10.64 7.81 -1.22
C LEU A 13 11.46 6.52 -1.12
N ASP A 14 12.57 6.43 -1.83
CA ASP A 14 13.50 5.31 -1.74
C ASP A 14 14.13 5.22 -0.35
N GLU A 15 14.44 6.32 0.28
CA GLU A 15 14.89 6.34 1.68
C GLU A 15 13.78 5.90 2.62
N LEU A 16 12.54 6.32 2.40
CA LEU A 16 11.40 5.89 3.18
C LEU A 16 11.11 4.40 2.97
N LEU A 17 11.11 3.94 1.73
CA LEU A 17 10.95 2.52 1.39
C LEU A 17 12.13 1.69 1.87
N ARG A 18 13.34 2.22 1.78
CA ARG A 18 14.53 1.57 2.33
C ARG A 18 14.52 1.59 3.84
N SER A 19 13.99 2.61 4.50
CA SER A 19 13.83 2.61 5.95
C SER A 19 12.74 1.64 6.39
N ILE A 20 11.69 1.49 5.60
CA ILE A 20 10.63 0.50 5.84
C ILE A 20 11.13 -0.93 5.57
N GLN A 21 11.86 -1.13 4.48
CA GLN A 21 12.40 -2.46 4.14
C GLN A 21 13.61 -2.84 4.99
N ARG A 22 14.38 -1.85 5.42
CA ARG A 22 15.59 -2.11 6.14
C ARG A 22 15.33 -2.20 7.62
N GLY A 23 14.21 -1.97 8.22
CA GLY A 23 14.07 -2.18 9.65
C GLY A 23 15.43 -2.48 10.31
N TYR A 24 16.45 -2.43 9.49
CA TYR A 24 17.84 -2.75 9.64
C TYR A 24 18.72 -1.87 8.78
N VAL A 25 18.70 -0.56 9.00
CA VAL A 25 19.96 0.08 8.79
C VAL A 25 20.76 -0.24 10.06
N LYS A 26 21.65 -1.18 9.95
CA LYS A 26 22.84 -1.09 10.76
C LYS A 26 23.44 0.26 10.44
N ASP A 27 23.06 1.25 11.22
CA ASP A 27 23.78 2.50 11.20
C ASP A 27 25.19 2.14 11.69
N THR A 28 26.11 2.09 10.75
CA THR A 28 27.51 1.85 11.04
C THR A 28 28.15 3.05 11.72
N THR A 29 27.43 4.13 11.88
CA THR A 29 27.80 5.27 12.73
C THR A 29 27.33 4.99 14.15
N MET A 30 28.17 4.31 14.89
CA MET A 30 27.92 3.67 16.18
C MET A 30 27.52 4.58 17.34
N ASP A 31 27.33 5.88 17.13
CA ASP A 31 27.13 6.85 18.21
C ASP A 31 25.72 7.49 18.24
N ARG A 32 24.79 7.00 17.44
CA ARG A 32 23.40 7.46 17.54
C ARG A 32 22.58 6.46 18.34
N ALA A 33 21.90 6.98 19.36
CA ALA A 33 20.85 6.23 20.02
C ALA A 33 19.97 5.54 18.99
N PRO A 34 19.59 4.27 19.18
CA PRO A 34 18.73 3.56 18.23
C PRO A 34 17.50 4.42 17.97
N VAL A 35 17.33 4.83 16.73
CA VAL A 35 16.07 5.42 16.32
C VAL A 35 15.04 4.35 16.57
N HIS A 36 14.25 4.52 17.63
CA HIS A 36 13.12 3.64 17.87
C HIS A 36 12.20 3.74 16.66
N TYR A 37 12.29 2.75 15.78
CA TYR A 37 11.28 2.58 14.76
C TYR A 37 9.96 2.31 15.50
N GLN A 38 9.17 3.35 15.62
CA GLN A 38 7.79 3.16 15.99
C GLN A 38 7.08 2.66 14.73
N ALA A 39 6.68 1.40 14.75
CA ALA A 39 5.78 0.88 13.73
C ALA A 39 4.62 1.87 13.59
N PRO A 40 4.21 2.21 12.36
CA PRO A 40 3.09 3.11 12.18
C PRO A 40 1.90 2.58 12.97
N ASP A 41 1.35 3.44 13.80
CA ASP A 41 0.14 3.10 14.55
C ASP A 41 -1.04 3.09 13.59
N PHE A 42 -1.53 1.90 13.31
CA PHE A 42 -2.74 1.67 12.50
C PHE A 42 -3.99 1.49 13.36
N SER A 43 -3.95 1.85 14.64
CA SER A 43 -5.16 1.81 15.45
C SER A 43 -6.21 2.76 14.88
N SER A 44 -7.45 2.30 14.83
CA SER A 44 -8.58 3.07 14.33
C SER A 44 -9.76 2.94 15.29
N GLU A 45 -10.31 4.08 15.69
CA GLU A 45 -11.53 4.13 16.49
C GLU A 45 -12.78 3.80 15.66
N ASN A 46 -12.73 4.11 14.35
CA ASN A 46 -13.83 3.85 13.43
C ASN A 46 -13.29 3.47 12.04
N PRO A 47 -13.06 2.18 11.80
CA PRO A 47 -12.54 1.69 10.52
C PRO A 47 -13.41 2.04 9.30
N GLU A 48 -14.74 2.06 9.46
CA GLU A 48 -15.66 2.44 8.38
C GLU A 48 -15.45 3.89 7.95
N LYS A 49 -15.34 4.79 8.90
CA LYS A 49 -15.07 6.21 8.62
C LYS A 49 -13.72 6.42 7.93
N ASP A 50 -12.68 5.72 8.38
CA ASP A 50 -11.37 5.76 7.75
C ASP A 50 -11.41 5.23 6.33
N PHE A 51 -12.17 4.17 6.09
CA PHE A 51 -12.39 3.63 4.75
C PHE A 51 -13.10 4.63 3.84
N GLU A 52 -14.22 5.20 4.29
CA GLU A 52 -14.98 6.17 3.51
C GLU A 52 -14.15 7.40 3.15
N GLU A 53 -13.42 7.95 4.11
CA GLU A 53 -12.56 9.11 3.89
C GLU A 53 -11.38 8.77 2.95
N GLY A 54 -10.76 7.61 3.13
CA GLY A 54 -9.70 7.12 2.26
C GLY A 54 -10.17 6.96 0.82
N MET A 55 -11.33 6.38 0.61
CA MET A 55 -11.95 6.22 -0.71
C MET A 55 -12.32 7.55 -1.34
N ARG A 56 -12.83 8.48 -0.54
CA ARG A 56 -13.14 9.84 -1.00
C ARG A 56 -11.87 10.55 -1.52
N ILE A 57 -10.79 10.48 -0.79
CA ILE A 57 -9.54 11.12 -1.17
C ILE A 57 -8.97 10.46 -2.44
N ILE A 58 -8.91 9.15 -2.50
CA ILE A 58 -8.37 8.42 -3.66
C ILE A 58 -9.27 8.59 -4.88
N GLY A 59 -10.57 8.56 -4.71
CA GLY A 59 -11.54 8.75 -5.79
C GLY A 59 -11.55 10.18 -6.37
N SER A 60 -11.05 11.17 -5.63
CA SER A 60 -10.92 12.54 -6.12
C SER A 60 -9.66 12.78 -6.94
N ILE A 61 -8.72 11.83 -6.94
CA ILE A 61 -7.47 11.94 -7.67
C ILE A 61 -7.67 11.50 -9.12
N ASP A 62 -7.34 12.37 -10.08
CA ASP A 62 -7.23 11.94 -11.46
C ASP A 62 -5.98 11.07 -11.61
N LEU A 63 -6.17 9.83 -12.04
CA LEU A 63 -5.08 8.88 -12.24
C LEU A 63 -4.03 9.36 -13.26
N LYS A 64 -4.40 10.31 -14.12
CA LYS A 64 -3.45 10.92 -15.07
C LYS A 64 -2.48 11.87 -14.38
N ASP A 65 -2.91 12.47 -13.28
CA ASP A 65 -2.14 13.48 -12.52
C ASP A 65 -1.70 12.94 -11.15
N CYS A 66 -1.62 11.63 -11.00
CA CYS A 66 -1.29 10.99 -9.72
C CYS A 66 0.05 11.45 -9.13
N VAL A 67 0.97 11.93 -9.95
CA VAL A 67 2.24 12.51 -9.50
C VAL A 67 2.03 13.82 -8.74
N LEU A 68 1.10 14.66 -9.21
CA LEU A 68 0.78 15.96 -8.58
C LEU A 68 0.06 15.76 -7.23
N TYR A 69 -0.73 14.70 -7.13
CA TYR A 69 -1.55 14.41 -5.96
C TYR A 69 -0.96 13.32 -5.06
N PHE A 70 0.34 13.10 -5.14
CA PHE A 70 1.02 12.03 -4.41
C PHE A 70 0.79 12.09 -2.89
N LYS A 71 0.79 13.28 -2.30
CA LYS A 71 0.52 13.45 -0.87
C LYS A 71 -0.90 13.04 -0.48
N ASP A 72 -1.88 13.41 -1.32
CA ASP A 72 -3.28 13.05 -1.10
C ASP A 72 -3.47 11.54 -1.28
N TRP A 73 -2.81 10.96 -2.28
CA TRP A 73 -2.81 9.53 -2.50
C TRP A 73 -2.22 8.76 -1.31
N LEU A 74 -1.09 9.21 -0.76
CA LEU A 74 -0.50 8.63 0.44
C LEU A 74 -1.43 8.74 1.66
N LYS A 75 -2.08 9.89 1.83
CA LYS A 75 -3.06 10.09 2.91
C LYS A 75 -4.24 9.14 2.77
N GLY A 76 -4.80 9.02 1.59
CA GLY A 76 -5.90 8.09 1.30
C GLY A 76 -5.49 6.64 1.53
N LYS A 77 -4.34 6.24 1.02
CA LYS A 77 -3.78 4.89 1.23
C LYS A 77 -3.56 4.59 2.72
N ARG A 78 -3.04 5.55 3.48
CA ARG A 78 -2.84 5.39 4.93
C ARG A 78 -4.15 5.16 5.66
N LEU A 79 -5.21 5.88 5.31
CA LEU A 79 -6.54 5.68 5.87
C LEU A 79 -7.10 4.30 5.52
N LEU A 80 -6.93 3.85 4.29
CA LEU A 80 -7.30 2.49 3.89
C LEU A 80 -6.52 1.42 4.66
N LEU A 81 -5.22 1.64 4.88
CA LEU A 81 -4.39 0.74 5.69
C LEU A 81 -4.87 0.68 7.14
N LYS A 82 -5.22 1.82 7.75
CA LYS A 82 -5.81 1.85 9.09
C LYS A 82 -7.09 1.02 9.15
N ALA A 83 -8.00 1.25 8.23
CA ALA A 83 -9.24 0.49 8.15
C ALA A 83 -8.99 -1.01 7.97
N ALA A 84 -8.10 -1.38 7.06
CA ALA A 84 -7.79 -2.78 6.74
C ALA A 84 -7.12 -3.51 7.91
N HIS A 85 -6.18 -2.88 8.61
CA HIS A 85 -5.55 -3.45 9.80
C HIS A 85 -6.53 -3.65 10.96
N ASN A 86 -7.62 -2.90 10.98
CA ASN A 86 -8.70 -3.05 11.95
C ASN A 86 -9.84 -3.95 11.46
N GLY A 87 -9.60 -4.75 10.44
CA GLY A 87 -10.51 -5.79 9.99
C GLY A 87 -11.59 -5.33 9.00
N HIS A 88 -11.48 -4.12 8.44
CA HIS A 88 -12.44 -3.65 7.44
C HIS A 88 -12.24 -4.39 6.12
N VAL A 89 -13.20 -5.25 5.78
CA VAL A 89 -13.07 -6.21 4.66
C VAL A 89 -12.94 -5.53 3.31
N ARG A 90 -13.74 -4.51 3.04
CA ARG A 90 -13.69 -3.77 1.78
C ARG A 90 -12.38 -2.99 1.63
N ALA A 91 -11.83 -2.46 2.72
CA ALA A 91 -10.53 -1.81 2.70
C ALA A 91 -9.41 -2.80 2.34
N GLN A 92 -9.44 -4.00 2.89
CA GLN A 92 -8.52 -5.08 2.56
C GLN A 92 -8.61 -5.44 1.07
N PHE A 93 -9.81 -5.56 0.54
CA PHE A 93 -10.04 -5.82 -0.88
C PHE A 93 -9.49 -4.72 -1.78
N VAL A 94 -9.80 -3.47 -1.47
CA VAL A 94 -9.30 -2.31 -2.25
C VAL A 94 -7.79 -2.23 -2.21
N LEU A 95 -7.16 -2.43 -1.06
CA LEU A 95 -5.71 -2.46 -0.94
C LEU A 95 -5.08 -3.58 -1.77
N GLY A 96 -5.66 -4.76 -1.75
CA GLY A 96 -5.20 -5.87 -2.57
C GLY A 96 -5.20 -5.51 -4.07
N CYS A 97 -6.27 -4.88 -4.54
CA CYS A 97 -6.36 -4.40 -5.91
C CYS A 97 -5.32 -3.30 -6.21
N MET A 98 -5.11 -2.37 -5.29
CA MET A 98 -4.14 -1.28 -5.44
C MET A 98 -2.71 -1.82 -5.55
N TYR A 99 -2.33 -2.75 -4.71
CA TYR A 99 -1.00 -3.38 -4.78
C TYR A 99 -0.80 -4.17 -6.06
N LYS A 100 -1.84 -4.84 -6.55
CA LYS A 100 -1.78 -5.58 -7.81
C LYS A 100 -1.56 -4.68 -9.02
N ILE A 101 -2.28 -3.56 -9.07
CA ILE A 101 -2.18 -2.58 -10.16
C ILE A 101 -0.86 -1.80 -10.07
N GLY A 102 -0.37 -1.54 -8.87
CA GLY A 102 0.86 -0.80 -8.65
C GLY A 102 0.73 0.68 -9.00
N ILE A 103 -0.37 1.32 -8.64
CA ILE A 103 -0.55 2.76 -8.81
C ILE A 103 0.60 3.49 -8.10
N ASN A 104 1.35 4.31 -8.83
CA ASN A 104 2.55 5.04 -8.40
C ASN A 104 3.76 4.17 -7.99
N TYR A 105 3.66 2.85 -8.05
CA TYR A 105 4.77 1.92 -7.75
C TYR A 105 4.78 0.76 -8.72
N CYS A 106 5.86 0.00 -8.69
CA CYS A 106 5.83 -1.33 -9.26
C CYS A 106 4.79 -2.18 -8.55
N PRO A 107 4.01 -2.99 -9.27
CA PRO A 107 3.07 -3.91 -8.65
C PRO A 107 3.75 -4.78 -7.59
N ASP A 108 3.13 -4.88 -6.43
CA ASP A 108 3.55 -5.78 -5.36
C ASP A 108 2.56 -6.94 -5.25
N PHE A 109 2.85 -8.01 -5.96
CA PHE A 109 1.96 -9.17 -6.01
C PHE A 109 1.91 -9.94 -4.70
N THR A 110 2.95 -9.86 -3.89
CA THR A 110 2.97 -10.48 -2.57
C THR A 110 2.01 -9.79 -1.61
N MET A 111 2.08 -8.47 -1.54
CA MET A 111 1.15 -7.69 -0.73
C MET A 111 -0.29 -7.76 -1.25
N ALA A 112 -0.46 -7.77 -2.57
CA ALA A 112 -1.77 -7.98 -3.18
C ALA A 112 -2.38 -9.32 -2.77
N GLU A 113 -1.60 -10.38 -2.81
CA GLU A 113 -2.03 -11.72 -2.38
C GLU A 113 -2.43 -11.74 -0.90
N ILE A 114 -1.63 -11.16 -0.02
CA ILE A 114 -1.91 -11.10 1.41
C ILE A 114 -3.25 -10.40 1.68
N TRP A 115 -3.44 -9.20 1.15
CA TRP A 115 -4.66 -8.44 1.40
C TRP A 115 -5.91 -9.04 0.77
N LEU A 116 -5.80 -9.62 -0.42
CA LEU A 116 -6.93 -10.31 -1.06
C LEU A 116 -7.32 -11.58 -0.28
N GLN A 117 -6.36 -12.34 0.21
CA GLN A 117 -6.63 -13.49 1.07
C GLN A 117 -7.28 -13.07 2.39
N GLU A 118 -6.79 -12.02 3.03
CA GLU A 118 -7.38 -11.47 4.25
C GLU A 118 -8.85 -11.06 4.03
N ALA A 119 -9.14 -10.36 2.94
CA ALA A 119 -10.50 -9.95 2.61
C ALA A 119 -11.43 -11.15 2.43
N ILE A 120 -10.98 -12.18 1.73
CA ILE A 120 -11.75 -13.39 1.50
C ILE A 120 -12.01 -14.13 2.81
N GLN A 121 -10.99 -14.28 3.65
CA GLN A 121 -11.09 -14.94 4.95
C GLN A 121 -12.00 -14.19 5.92
N ASN A 122 -12.03 -12.88 5.85
CA ASN A 122 -12.82 -12.02 6.72
C ASN A 122 -14.28 -11.80 6.24
N GLY A 123 -14.70 -12.52 5.20
CA GLY A 123 -16.09 -12.60 4.81
C GLY A 123 -16.50 -11.68 3.66
N LEU A 124 -15.57 -11.32 2.78
CA LEU A 124 -15.92 -10.66 1.53
C LEU A 124 -16.95 -11.49 0.74
N SER A 125 -17.99 -10.85 0.24
CA SER A 125 -19.11 -11.54 -0.40
C SER A 125 -19.52 -10.90 -1.73
N GLY A 126 -20.38 -11.58 -2.46
CA GLY A 126 -21.01 -11.08 -3.68
C GLY A 126 -20.03 -10.92 -4.85
N LYS A 127 -20.23 -9.87 -5.63
CA LYS A 127 -19.41 -9.58 -6.81
C LYS A 127 -17.95 -9.32 -6.44
N ASP A 128 -17.71 -8.66 -5.31
CA ASP A 128 -16.38 -8.33 -4.82
C ASP A 128 -15.58 -9.60 -4.51
N LEU A 129 -16.23 -10.64 -3.96
CA LEU A 129 -15.61 -11.93 -3.72
C LEU A 129 -15.11 -12.58 -5.03
N ASN A 130 -15.92 -12.55 -6.06
CA ASN A 130 -15.56 -13.11 -7.36
C ASN A 130 -14.38 -12.35 -7.98
N ILE A 131 -14.41 -11.03 -7.89
CA ILE A 131 -13.31 -10.18 -8.36
C ILE A 131 -12.05 -10.45 -7.55
N ALA A 132 -12.16 -10.57 -6.23
CA ALA A 132 -11.02 -10.83 -5.34
C ALA A 132 -10.37 -12.18 -5.67
N LYS A 133 -11.13 -13.22 -5.88
CA LYS A 133 -10.62 -14.54 -6.28
C LYS A 133 -9.87 -14.48 -7.62
N LEU A 134 -10.43 -13.78 -8.60
CA LEU A 134 -9.79 -13.59 -9.90
C LEU A 134 -8.47 -12.83 -9.76
N LYS A 135 -8.50 -11.70 -9.06
CA LYS A 135 -7.30 -10.88 -8.83
C LYS A 135 -6.23 -11.61 -8.04
N LEU A 136 -6.63 -12.40 -7.06
CA LEU A 136 -5.72 -13.25 -6.29
C LEU A 136 -5.01 -14.27 -7.19
N HIS A 137 -5.77 -14.95 -8.04
CA HIS A 137 -5.23 -15.92 -8.98
C HIS A 137 -4.23 -15.26 -9.95
N GLU A 138 -4.60 -14.12 -10.52
CA GLU A 138 -3.71 -13.35 -11.41
C GLU A 138 -2.43 -12.89 -10.68
N ALA A 139 -2.54 -12.40 -9.45
CA ALA A 139 -1.39 -11.99 -8.65
C ALA A 139 -0.43 -13.16 -8.36
N GLN A 140 -0.98 -14.31 -8.03
CA GLN A 140 -0.20 -15.54 -7.82
C GLN A 140 0.53 -15.98 -9.07
N GLN A 141 -0.14 -15.94 -10.23
CA GLN A 141 0.48 -16.28 -11.51
C GLN A 141 1.60 -15.31 -11.86
N GLN A 142 1.38 -14.02 -11.71
CA GLN A 142 2.37 -12.99 -12.02
C GLN A 142 3.57 -13.05 -11.07
N ARG A 143 3.34 -13.34 -9.80
CA ARG A 143 4.42 -13.57 -8.83
C ARG A 143 5.29 -14.77 -9.23
N ARG A 144 4.67 -15.89 -9.60
CA ARG A 144 5.39 -17.09 -10.09
C ARG A 144 6.18 -16.80 -11.37
N ALA A 145 5.58 -16.09 -12.32
CA ALA A 145 6.23 -15.75 -13.57
C ALA A 145 7.49 -14.87 -13.39
N ARG A 146 7.49 -13.99 -12.38
CA ARG A 146 8.69 -13.21 -12.03
C ARG A 146 9.84 -14.07 -11.52
N TRP A 147 9.55 -15.10 -10.75
CA TRP A 147 10.55 -16.02 -10.23
C TRP A 147 11.18 -16.89 -11.32
N ILE A 148 10.42 -17.21 -12.35
CA ILE A 148 10.91 -18.05 -13.47
C ILE A 148 11.84 -17.28 -14.41
N ARG A 149 11.76 -15.96 -14.47
CA ARG A 149 12.59 -15.12 -15.35
C ARG A 149 13.98 -14.80 -14.78
N PHE A 150 14.23 -15.20 -13.61
CA PHE A 150 15.52 -15.15 -12.96
C PHE A 150 16.11 -16.55 -12.86
#